data_d8f5f4c0be59c791bc0ea9507525ad93
#
_entry.id   d8f5f4c0be59c791bc0ea9507525ad93
#
_cell.length_a   1.000
_cell.length_b   1.000
_cell.length_c   1.000
_cell.angle_alpha   90.00
_cell.angle_beta   90.00
_cell.angle_gamma   90.00
#
_symmetry.space_group_name_H-M   'P 1'
#
loop_
_entity.id
_entity.type
_entity.pdbx_description
1 polymer ?
#
loop_
_entity_poly.entity_id
_entity_poly.type
_entity_poly.pdbx_seq_one_letter_code
_entity_poly.pdbx_strand_id
1 'polypeptide(L)'
;MTKTLTFALVAAAALAGCDQSDHTIKGNAPYDPGANAAAPVKLPPSIIASHKYRCKDNSVVSIDWLSDGTTNSARATPQGGDALTLNQAEAGAAYTAEGASLAGDPQAKTITFNGKSCNR
;
A
#
# COMPACT_ATOMS: atom_id res chain seq x y z
N MET A 1 -27.97 42.20 -62.03
CA MET A 1 -28.22 42.94 -60.81
C MET A 1 -27.87 42.04 -59.65
N THR A 2 -26.64 42.10 -59.22
CA THR A 2 -26.03 41.20 -58.21
C THR A 2 -25.72 42.03 -56.98
N LYS A 3 -26.40 41.77 -55.90
CA LYS A 3 -26.08 42.33 -54.59
C LYS A 3 -25.23 41.32 -53.81
N THR A 4 -23.96 41.58 -53.80
CA THR A 4 -23.01 40.87 -52.94
C THR A 4 -23.13 41.38 -51.52
N LEU A 5 -23.60 40.48 -50.63
CA LEU A 5 -23.62 40.70 -49.20
C LEU A 5 -22.37 40.08 -48.61
N THR A 6 -21.41 40.91 -48.27
CA THR A 6 -20.20 40.48 -47.54
C THR A 6 -20.55 40.37 -46.08
N PHE A 7 -20.64 39.14 -45.57
CA PHE A 7 -20.70 38.85 -44.14
C PHE A 7 -19.28 38.79 -43.59
N ALA A 8 -18.94 39.79 -42.84
CA ALA A 8 -17.71 39.78 -42.04
C ALA A 8 -17.97 38.96 -40.76
N LEU A 9 -17.37 37.80 -40.70
CA LEU A 9 -17.37 36.91 -39.53
C LEU A 9 -16.27 37.36 -38.61
N VAL A 10 -16.62 38.05 -37.53
CA VAL A 10 -15.68 38.36 -36.44
C VAL A 10 -15.62 37.15 -35.51
N ALA A 11 -14.56 36.39 -35.65
CA ALA A 11 -14.25 35.32 -34.71
C ALA A 11 -13.60 35.92 -33.46
N ALA A 12 -14.38 36.04 -32.38
CA ALA A 12 -13.84 36.35 -31.07
C ALA A 12 -13.27 35.05 -30.47
N ALA A 13 -11.97 34.90 -30.53
CA ALA A 13 -11.26 33.85 -29.78
C ALA A 13 -11.23 34.27 -28.29
N ALA A 14 -12.13 33.68 -27.52
CA ALA A 14 -12.02 33.69 -26.07
C ALA A 14 -10.92 32.69 -25.67
N LEU A 15 -9.73 33.21 -25.40
CA LEU A 15 -8.71 32.48 -24.65
C LEU A 15 -9.23 32.34 -23.22
N ALA A 16 -9.79 31.17 -22.93
CA ALA A 16 -9.99 30.74 -21.56
C ALA A 16 -8.60 30.63 -20.93
N GLY A 17 -8.29 31.61 -20.09
CA GLY A 17 -7.07 31.58 -19.31
C GLY A 17 -7.03 30.29 -18.50
N CYS A 18 -5.96 29.51 -18.68
CA CYS A 18 -5.58 28.53 -17.71
C CYS A 18 -5.45 29.24 -16.38
N ASP A 19 -6.30 28.91 -15.45
CA ASP A 19 -6.14 29.26 -14.06
C ASP A 19 -4.83 28.58 -13.60
N GLN A 20 -3.74 29.30 -13.73
CA GLN A 20 -2.51 28.95 -13.05
C GLN A 20 -2.80 29.24 -11.58
N SER A 21 -3.37 28.23 -10.90
CA SER A 21 -3.36 28.18 -9.46
C SER A 21 -1.91 28.38 -9.07
N ASP A 22 -1.64 29.58 -8.58
CA ASP A 22 -0.35 29.97 -8.07
C ASP A 22 0.06 28.95 -7.00
N HIS A 23 0.81 27.95 -7.41
CA HIS A 23 1.61 27.16 -6.48
C HIS A 23 2.77 28.03 -6.00
N THR A 24 2.43 29.18 -5.50
CA THR A 24 3.37 30.01 -4.76
C THR A 24 3.69 29.23 -3.51
N ILE A 25 4.77 28.49 -3.55
CA ILE A 25 5.48 28.08 -2.34
C ILE A 25 5.87 29.41 -1.70
N LYS A 26 5.01 29.93 -0.84
CA LYS A 26 5.36 31.07 0.01
C LYS A 26 6.40 30.57 1.01
N GLY A 27 7.64 30.52 0.56
CA GLY A 27 8.79 30.18 1.37
C GLY A 27 9.14 31.22 2.40
N ASN A 28 8.15 31.99 2.89
CA ASN A 28 8.36 33.00 3.91
C ASN A 28 7.18 33.08 4.89
N ALA A 29 6.52 31.96 5.20
CA ALA A 29 5.76 31.89 6.42
C ALA A 29 6.76 31.97 7.59
N PRO A 30 6.56 32.88 8.58
CA PRO A 30 7.39 32.83 9.78
C PRO A 30 7.35 31.40 10.31
N TYR A 31 8.50 30.83 10.61
CA TYR A 31 8.64 29.52 11.20
C TYR A 31 7.81 29.47 12.48
N ASP A 32 6.64 28.86 12.40
CA ASP A 32 5.81 28.58 13.56
C ASP A 32 6.21 27.19 14.07
N PRO A 33 6.98 27.12 15.15
CA PRO A 33 7.41 25.81 15.71
C PRO A 33 6.25 24.96 16.20
N GLY A 34 5.03 25.53 16.28
CA GLY A 34 3.81 24.80 16.64
C GLY A 34 3.04 24.22 15.43
N ALA A 35 3.27 24.72 14.20
CA ALA A 35 2.54 24.29 13.01
C ALA A 35 3.05 22.99 12.40
N ASN A 36 4.20 22.48 12.85
CA ASN A 36 4.83 21.26 12.34
C ASN A 36 4.70 20.07 13.28
N ALA A 37 3.76 20.08 14.21
CA ALA A 37 3.30 18.86 14.85
C ALA A 37 2.39 18.12 13.83
N ALA A 38 2.99 17.66 12.72
CA ALA A 38 2.35 16.64 11.91
C ALA A 38 2.07 15.47 12.83
N ALA A 39 0.80 15.10 13.00
CA ALA A 39 0.42 13.88 13.65
C ALA A 39 1.32 12.76 13.11
N PRO A 40 1.84 11.85 13.94
CA PRO A 40 2.73 10.80 13.48
C PRO A 40 2.04 10.05 12.35
N VAL A 41 2.58 10.20 11.13
CA VAL A 41 2.08 9.53 9.94
C VAL A 41 2.37 8.05 10.15
N LYS A 42 1.33 7.26 10.39
CA LYS A 42 1.47 5.81 10.44
C LYS A 42 1.85 5.34 9.03
N LEU A 43 3.09 4.95 8.87
CA LEU A 43 3.58 4.38 7.62
C LEU A 43 2.82 3.09 7.31
N PRO A 44 2.46 2.84 6.05
CA PRO A 44 1.91 1.56 5.67
C PRO A 44 2.93 0.45 5.94
N PRO A 45 2.49 -0.76 6.31
CA PRO A 45 3.39 -1.87 6.55
C PRO A 45 4.19 -2.20 5.29
N SER A 46 5.49 -2.38 5.44
CA SER A 46 6.41 -2.78 4.37
C SER A 46 6.71 -4.28 4.44
N ILE A 47 6.95 -4.90 3.29
CA ILE A 47 7.39 -6.29 3.22
C ILE A 47 8.85 -6.35 3.65
N ILE A 48 9.12 -7.08 4.74
CA ILE A 48 10.47 -7.28 5.28
C ILE A 48 11.10 -8.58 4.82
N ALA A 49 10.30 -9.58 4.45
CA ALA A 49 10.74 -10.83 3.86
C ALA A 49 9.61 -11.49 3.07
N SER A 50 9.95 -12.29 2.07
CA SER A 50 9.00 -13.05 1.27
C SER A 50 9.59 -14.44 0.97
N HIS A 51 8.87 -15.48 1.32
CA HIS A 51 9.31 -16.87 1.16
C HIS A 51 8.18 -17.79 0.73
N LYS A 52 8.55 -18.82 -0.04
CA LYS A 52 7.65 -19.92 -0.39
C LYS A 52 7.96 -21.14 0.46
N TYR A 53 6.95 -21.73 1.01
CA TYR A 53 7.06 -22.93 1.83
C TYR A 53 6.22 -24.06 1.23
N ARG A 54 6.76 -25.27 1.31
CA ARG A 54 6.05 -26.51 0.97
C ARG A 54 5.64 -27.22 2.24
N CYS A 55 4.37 -27.50 2.40
CA CYS A 55 3.82 -28.19 3.54
C CYS A 55 3.88 -29.72 3.37
N LYS A 56 3.73 -30.45 4.47
CA LYS A 56 3.78 -31.94 4.46
C LYS A 56 2.74 -32.59 3.56
N ASP A 57 1.64 -31.90 3.27
CA ASP A 57 0.59 -32.36 2.35
C ASP A 57 0.86 -31.97 0.88
N ASN A 58 2.08 -31.55 0.56
CA ASN A 58 2.51 -31.04 -0.75
C ASN A 58 1.87 -29.70 -1.18
N SER A 59 1.06 -29.09 -0.36
CA SER A 59 0.59 -27.73 -0.64
C SER A 59 1.74 -26.72 -0.56
N VAL A 60 1.64 -25.66 -1.34
CA VAL A 60 2.61 -24.56 -1.33
C VAL A 60 1.91 -23.31 -0.83
N VAL A 61 2.57 -22.58 0.06
CA VAL A 61 2.11 -21.29 0.55
C VAL A 61 3.22 -20.26 0.43
N SER A 62 2.90 -19.10 -0.12
CA SER A 62 3.80 -17.93 -0.12
C SER A 62 3.48 -17.09 1.11
N ILE A 63 4.50 -16.73 1.87
CA ILE A 63 4.36 -15.88 3.05
C ILE A 63 5.16 -14.60 2.81
N ASP A 64 4.46 -13.47 2.84
CA ASP A 64 5.05 -12.15 2.88
C ASP A 64 4.97 -11.63 4.31
N TRP A 65 6.11 -11.39 4.91
CA TRP A 65 6.23 -10.85 6.26
C TRP A 65 6.25 -9.32 6.18
N LEU A 66 5.38 -8.67 6.94
CA LEU A 66 5.20 -7.22 6.90
C LEU A 66 5.44 -6.62 8.30
N SER A 67 5.99 -5.41 8.31
CA SER A 67 6.13 -4.62 9.54
C SER A 67 5.93 -3.14 9.24
N ASP A 68 5.28 -2.44 10.18
CA ASP A 68 5.18 -0.98 10.18
C ASP A 68 6.14 -0.34 11.22
N GLY A 69 7.06 -1.14 11.77
CA GLY A 69 7.99 -0.74 12.83
C GLY A 69 7.43 -0.90 14.24
N THR A 70 6.14 -1.05 14.40
CA THR A 70 5.46 -1.23 15.69
C THR A 70 4.73 -2.56 15.74
N THR A 71 4.03 -2.90 14.69
CA THR A 71 3.25 -4.13 14.56
C THR A 71 3.78 -5.00 13.43
N ASN A 72 3.66 -6.30 13.61
CA ASN A 72 4.01 -7.28 12.58
C ASN A 72 2.74 -7.95 12.06
N SER A 73 2.74 -8.20 10.78
CA SER A 73 1.70 -8.98 10.11
C SER A 73 2.33 -9.89 9.07
N ALA A 74 1.57 -10.86 8.60
CA ALA A 74 1.98 -11.74 7.53
C ALA A 74 0.85 -11.89 6.52
N ARG A 75 1.20 -11.92 5.24
CA ARG A 75 0.25 -12.25 4.19
C ARG A 75 0.56 -13.64 3.66
N ALA A 76 -0.34 -14.57 3.91
CA ALA A 76 -0.23 -15.94 3.43
C ALA A 76 -1.06 -16.09 2.16
N THR A 77 -0.44 -16.57 1.09
CA THR A 77 -1.10 -16.85 -0.19
C THR A 77 -0.91 -18.34 -0.52
N PRO A 78 -1.89 -19.19 -0.23
CA PRO A 78 -1.88 -20.59 -0.66
C PRO A 78 -1.87 -20.67 -2.19
N GLN A 79 -1.21 -21.65 -2.75
CA GLN A 79 -1.23 -21.88 -4.19
C GLN A 79 -2.65 -22.19 -4.66
N GLY A 80 -3.16 -21.36 -5.57
CA GLY A 80 -4.54 -21.48 -6.08
C GLY A 80 -5.63 -20.94 -5.14
N GLY A 81 -5.25 -20.29 -4.03
CA GLY A 81 -6.17 -19.63 -3.10
C GLY A 81 -5.94 -18.13 -2.96
N ASP A 82 -6.82 -17.49 -2.23
CA ASP A 82 -6.75 -16.07 -1.97
C ASP A 82 -5.71 -15.74 -0.88
N ALA A 83 -5.16 -14.53 -0.96
CA ALA A 83 -4.24 -14.02 0.05
C ALA A 83 -4.99 -13.69 1.34
N LEU A 84 -4.49 -14.18 2.46
CA LEU A 84 -4.96 -13.90 3.81
C LEU A 84 -3.96 -13.06 4.56
N THR A 85 -4.43 -11.99 5.20
CA THR A 85 -3.60 -11.20 6.11
C THR A 85 -3.80 -11.68 7.54
N LEU A 86 -2.70 -12.07 8.19
CA LEU A 86 -2.65 -12.51 9.57
C LEU A 86 -1.92 -11.45 10.41
N ASN A 87 -2.42 -11.16 11.59
CA ASN A 87 -1.85 -10.18 12.49
C ASN A 87 -1.18 -10.88 13.68
N GLN A 88 -0.07 -10.32 14.13
CA GLN A 88 0.61 -10.75 15.33
C GLN A 88 0.14 -9.85 16.49
N ALA A 89 -0.48 -10.44 17.51
CA ALA A 89 -0.99 -9.70 18.66
C ALA A 89 0.15 -9.16 19.54
N GLU A 90 1.20 -9.97 19.71
CA GLU A 90 2.38 -9.65 20.52
C GLU A 90 3.63 -10.17 19.83
N ALA A 91 4.77 -9.52 20.06
CA ALA A 91 6.05 -9.97 19.51
C ALA A 91 6.36 -11.41 19.94
N GLY A 92 6.64 -12.28 18.95
CA GLY A 92 6.90 -13.70 19.18
C GLY A 92 5.66 -14.60 19.27
N ALA A 93 4.45 -14.02 19.26
CA ALA A 93 3.21 -14.80 19.18
C ALA A 93 2.96 -15.30 17.73
N ALA A 94 2.08 -16.28 17.59
CA ALA A 94 1.62 -16.72 16.29
C ALA A 94 0.82 -15.61 15.59
N TYR A 95 0.92 -15.55 14.28
CA TYR A 95 0.09 -14.68 13.45
C TYR A 95 -1.27 -15.35 13.26
N THR A 96 -2.33 -14.62 13.46
CA THR A 96 -3.69 -15.15 13.41
C THR A 96 -4.60 -14.30 12.53
N ALA A 97 -5.55 -14.97 11.88
CA ALA A 97 -6.68 -14.37 11.19
C ALA A 97 -7.89 -15.27 11.39
N GLU A 98 -9.05 -14.82 10.96
CA GLU A 98 -10.24 -15.63 10.99
C GLU A 98 -10.04 -16.91 10.17
N GLY A 99 -10.04 -18.06 10.85
CA GLY A 99 -9.86 -19.37 10.23
C GLY A 99 -8.42 -19.72 9.80
N ALA A 100 -7.41 -18.93 10.17
CA ALA A 100 -6.02 -19.19 9.79
C ALA A 100 -5.04 -18.87 10.92
N SER A 101 -3.95 -19.63 10.99
CA SER A 101 -2.85 -19.40 11.92
C SER A 101 -1.50 -19.69 11.26
N LEU A 102 -0.50 -18.90 11.63
CA LEU A 102 0.87 -19.03 11.15
C LEU A 102 1.83 -18.89 12.32
N ALA A 103 2.59 -19.91 12.62
CA ALA A 103 3.69 -19.86 13.59
C ALA A 103 5.03 -19.91 12.87
N GLY A 104 5.91 -18.99 13.20
CA GLY A 104 7.22 -18.83 12.60
C GLY A 104 7.62 -17.37 12.55
N ASP A 105 8.78 -17.12 11.97
CA ASP A 105 9.36 -15.79 11.81
C ASP A 105 9.94 -15.60 10.39
N PRO A 106 10.30 -14.36 10.00
CA PRO A 106 10.83 -14.09 8.66
C PRO A 106 12.11 -14.85 8.30
N GLN A 107 12.86 -15.35 9.28
CA GLN A 107 14.11 -16.09 9.06
C GLN A 107 13.91 -17.60 9.12
N ALA A 108 12.75 -18.07 9.56
CA ALA A 108 12.48 -19.49 9.77
C ALA A 108 12.53 -20.29 8.46
N LYS A 109 13.27 -21.40 8.49
CA LYS A 109 13.27 -22.39 7.39
C LYS A 109 12.03 -23.28 7.45
N THR A 110 11.47 -23.44 8.62
CA THR A 110 10.27 -24.23 8.90
C THR A 110 9.24 -23.35 9.61
N ILE A 111 8.04 -23.35 9.11
CA ILE A 111 6.89 -22.67 9.69
C ILE A 111 5.76 -23.68 9.93
N THR A 112 4.80 -23.29 10.76
CA THR A 112 3.54 -24.04 10.89
C THR A 112 2.40 -23.17 10.37
N PHE A 113 1.75 -23.62 9.31
CA PHE A 113 0.59 -22.95 8.74
C PHE A 113 -0.65 -23.81 8.87
N ASN A 114 -1.68 -23.30 9.56
CA ASN A 114 -2.92 -24.05 9.87
C ASN A 114 -2.66 -25.44 10.46
N GLY A 115 -1.71 -25.52 11.40
CA GLY A 115 -1.32 -26.76 12.05
C GLY A 115 -0.43 -27.71 11.21
N LYS A 116 -0.07 -27.32 9.99
CA LYS A 116 0.79 -28.11 9.10
C LYS A 116 2.21 -27.55 9.10
N SER A 117 3.20 -28.42 9.25
CA SER A 117 4.60 -28.04 9.11
C SER A 117 4.95 -27.84 7.65
N CYS A 118 5.54 -26.70 7.33
CA CYS A 118 5.93 -26.29 5.98
C CYS A 118 7.40 -25.86 5.97
N ASN A 119 8.15 -26.29 4.99
CA ASN A 119 9.60 -26.02 4.85
C ASN A 119 9.89 -25.26 3.55
N ARG A 120 10.97 -24.47 3.55
CA ARG A 120 11.52 -23.82 2.37
C ARG A 120 12.90 -24.34 2.01
#